data_ba92c884c54ceea4becb2ffaef375593
#
_entry.id   ba92c884c54ceea4becb2ffaef375593
#
_cell.length_a   1.000
_cell.length_b   1.000
_cell.length_c   1.000
_cell.angle_alpha   90.00
_cell.angle_beta   90.00
_cell.angle_gamma   90.00
#
_symmetry.space_group_name_H-M   'P 1'
#
loop_
_entity.id
_entity.type
_entity.pdbx_description
1 polymer ?
#
loop_
_entity_poly.entity_id
_entity_poly.type
_entity_poly.pdbx_seq_one_letter_code
_entity_poly.pdbx_strand_id
1 'polypeptide(L)'
;MPDIKLGSLFDGIGVFPLAASRCGIRPVWASEIEKAPISITKRHFPDMVHLGDITKVDGGKIPPVHIITFGSPCQNLSLIGNRSGLAGAKSSLFYQAFRIIQEMRDATDNLYPAIAVWENVMGAFSTNDRMDFRAVLSAFSDTEVPMPPSGKWGNAGMVRGGTPDVCWRLMDAQYWA
;
A
#
# COMPACT_ATOMS: atom_id res chain seq x y z
N MET A 1 21.05 13.88 -8.71
CA MET A 1 20.03 12.84 -8.94
C MET A 1 18.68 13.45 -8.61
N PRO A 2 17.58 13.05 -9.23
CA PRO A 2 16.25 13.54 -8.83
C PRO A 2 15.98 13.19 -7.37
N ASP A 3 15.35 14.12 -6.61
CA ASP A 3 14.96 13.94 -5.21
C ASP A 3 13.70 13.05 -5.15
N ILE A 4 13.89 11.74 -5.21
CA ILE A 4 12.78 10.78 -5.12
C ILE A 4 12.29 10.72 -3.67
N LYS A 5 10.99 10.89 -3.48
CA LYS A 5 10.34 11.00 -2.17
C LYS A 5 9.46 9.79 -1.89
N LEU A 6 9.44 9.35 -0.63
CA LEU A 6 8.61 8.25 -0.15
C LEU A 6 7.70 8.69 0.98
N GLY A 7 6.46 8.21 0.95
CA GLY A 7 5.54 8.17 2.06
C GLY A 7 5.26 6.74 2.49
N SER A 8 5.13 6.48 3.77
CA SER A 8 4.90 5.14 4.32
C SER A 8 3.62 5.12 5.16
N LEU A 9 2.70 4.20 4.85
CA LEU A 9 1.48 3.99 5.62
C LEU A 9 1.57 2.68 6.39
N PHE A 10 1.03 2.64 7.60
CA PHE A 10 1.21 1.52 8.54
C PHE A 10 2.70 1.24 8.78
N ASP A 11 3.43 2.30 9.04
CA ASP A 11 4.90 2.33 8.94
C ASP A 11 5.61 1.41 9.94
N GLY A 12 4.96 1.08 11.06
CA GLY A 12 5.59 0.29 12.10
C GLY A 12 6.88 0.96 12.59
N ILE A 13 7.97 0.21 12.60
CA ILE A 13 9.29 0.69 13.03
C ILE A 13 10.13 1.36 11.94
N GLY A 14 9.55 1.66 10.77
CA GLY A 14 10.22 2.39 9.70
C GLY A 14 11.08 1.54 8.77
N VAL A 15 10.70 0.30 8.52
CA VAL A 15 11.47 -0.61 7.64
C VAL A 15 11.48 -0.12 6.19
N PHE A 16 10.34 0.32 5.66
CA PHE A 16 10.27 0.91 4.31
C PHE A 16 11.07 2.22 4.20
N PRO A 17 10.94 3.20 5.11
CA PRO A 17 11.82 4.36 5.15
C PRO A 17 13.31 4.01 5.21
N LEU A 18 13.71 3.00 6.00
CA LEU A 18 15.10 2.56 6.08
C LEU A 18 15.59 1.98 4.76
N ALA A 19 14.82 1.10 4.13
CA ALA A 19 15.16 0.52 2.83
C ALA A 19 15.27 1.61 1.75
N ALA A 20 14.31 2.53 1.72
CA ALA A 20 14.29 3.66 0.80
C ALA A 20 15.53 4.55 0.95
N SER A 21 15.90 4.92 2.17
CA SER A 21 17.08 5.77 2.42
C SER A 21 18.38 5.13 1.97
N ARG A 22 18.51 3.79 2.11
CA ARG A 22 19.67 3.04 1.59
C ARG A 22 19.76 3.04 0.06
N CYS A 23 18.63 3.27 -0.62
CA CYS A 23 18.55 3.41 -2.07
C CYS A 23 18.59 4.88 -2.55
N GLY A 24 18.87 5.84 -1.67
CA GLY A 24 18.90 7.26 -2.03
C GLY A 24 17.51 7.88 -2.20
N ILE A 25 16.46 7.23 -1.71
CA ILE A 25 15.08 7.72 -1.70
C ILE A 25 14.81 8.37 -0.35
N ARG A 26 14.26 9.59 -0.36
CA ARG A 26 14.04 10.38 0.86
C ARG A 26 12.66 10.11 1.48
N PRO A 27 12.58 9.55 2.71
CA PRO A 27 11.34 9.49 3.46
C PRO A 27 10.85 10.90 3.84
N VAL A 28 9.59 11.20 3.56
CA VAL A 28 8.99 12.53 3.80
C VAL A 28 7.99 12.48 4.92
N TRP A 29 7.13 11.47 4.93
CA TRP A 29 6.11 11.29 5.96
C TRP A 29 5.78 9.82 6.18
N ALA A 30 5.25 9.54 7.38
CA ALA A 30 4.74 8.22 7.74
C ALA A 30 3.43 8.33 8.53
N SER A 31 2.55 7.35 8.36
CA SER A 31 1.34 7.16 9.18
C SER A 31 1.49 5.90 10.02
N GLU A 32 1.41 6.08 11.33
CA GLU A 32 1.45 5.03 12.36
C GLU A 32 0.73 5.57 13.60
N ILE A 33 0.07 4.70 14.37
CA ILE A 33 -0.69 5.08 15.58
C ILE A 33 0.01 4.64 16.88
N GLU A 34 0.84 3.60 16.78
CA GLU A 34 1.49 3.02 17.96
C GLU A 34 2.68 3.86 18.41
N LYS A 35 2.68 4.26 19.69
CA LYS A 35 3.69 5.16 20.25
C LYS A 35 5.11 4.59 20.22
N ALA A 36 5.26 3.28 20.47
CA ALA A 36 6.59 2.64 20.51
C ALA A 36 7.25 2.64 19.13
N PRO A 37 6.61 2.14 18.03
CA PRO A 37 7.12 2.28 16.68
C PRO A 37 7.43 3.73 16.29
N ILE A 38 6.52 4.67 16.54
CA ILE A 38 6.73 6.10 16.26
C ILE A 38 8.01 6.63 16.96
N SER A 39 8.27 6.21 18.18
CA SER A 39 9.47 6.65 18.91
C SER A 39 10.77 6.18 18.25
N ILE A 40 10.75 4.99 17.64
CA ILE A 40 11.87 4.42 16.90
C ILE A 40 12.09 5.20 15.60
N THR A 41 11.04 5.39 14.82
CA THR A 41 11.14 6.10 13.53
C THR A 41 11.54 7.55 13.69
N LYS A 42 11.06 8.26 14.72
CA LYS A 42 11.51 9.63 15.04
C LYS A 42 12.99 9.73 15.38
N ARG A 43 13.57 8.69 15.97
CA ARG A 43 15.02 8.66 16.28
C ARG A 43 15.86 8.49 15.01
N HIS A 44 15.39 7.65 14.08
CA HIS A 44 16.13 7.34 12.84
C HIS A 44 15.87 8.35 11.73
N PHE A 45 14.67 8.92 11.68
CA PHE A 45 14.21 9.87 10.67
C PHE A 45 13.61 11.12 11.34
N PRO A 46 14.43 11.97 11.98
CA PRO A 46 13.94 13.13 12.76
C PRO A 46 13.19 14.15 11.89
N ASP A 47 13.51 14.23 10.60
CA ASP A 47 12.88 15.16 9.66
C ASP A 47 11.61 14.60 9.00
N MET A 48 11.29 13.32 9.24
CA MET A 48 10.10 12.69 8.67
C MET A 48 8.84 13.09 9.45
N VAL A 49 7.82 13.58 8.74
CA VAL A 49 6.55 14.00 9.35
C VAL A 49 5.71 12.79 9.74
N HIS A 50 5.23 12.74 10.98
CA HIS A 50 4.31 11.71 11.46
C HIS A 50 2.87 12.18 11.35
N LEU A 51 2.09 11.52 10.50
CA LEU A 51 0.70 11.87 10.18
C LEU A 51 -0.31 11.27 11.18
N GLY A 52 0.11 10.28 11.99
CA GLY A 52 -0.77 9.61 12.95
C GLY A 52 -1.77 8.67 12.32
N ASP A 53 -3.03 8.77 12.74
CA ASP A 53 -4.13 7.88 12.33
C ASP A 53 -4.49 8.05 10.85
N ILE A 54 -4.33 6.99 10.07
CA ILE A 54 -4.59 6.95 8.63
C ILE A 54 -6.03 7.36 8.27
N THR A 55 -6.99 7.11 9.15
CA THR A 55 -8.41 7.46 8.91
C THR A 55 -8.65 8.97 8.90
N LYS A 56 -7.72 9.75 9.47
CA LYS A 56 -7.76 11.21 9.56
C LYS A 56 -6.86 11.90 8.53
N VAL A 57 -6.05 11.15 7.81
CA VAL A 57 -5.16 11.70 6.78
C VAL A 57 -5.97 12.05 5.54
N ASP A 58 -5.78 13.26 5.03
CA ASP A 58 -6.29 13.73 3.75
C ASP A 58 -5.13 13.68 2.75
N GLY A 59 -5.20 12.74 1.79
CA GLY A 59 -4.14 12.50 0.82
C GLY A 59 -3.89 13.69 -0.11
N GLY A 60 -4.89 14.54 -0.34
CA GLY A 60 -4.76 15.73 -1.15
C GLY A 60 -4.08 16.91 -0.44
N LYS A 61 -3.89 16.84 0.88
CA LYS A 61 -3.29 17.91 1.68
C LYS A 61 -1.90 17.59 2.23
N ILE A 62 -1.47 16.34 2.15
CA ILE A 62 -0.11 15.98 2.57
C ILE A 62 0.89 16.20 1.43
N PRO A 63 2.19 16.39 1.74
CA PRO A 63 3.20 16.59 0.70
C PRO A 63 3.21 15.45 -0.33
N PRO A 64 3.12 15.74 -1.63
CA PRO A 64 3.13 14.70 -2.65
C PRO A 64 4.48 13.98 -2.71
N VAL A 65 4.42 12.67 -2.91
CA VAL A 65 5.58 11.78 -2.95
C VAL A 65 5.54 10.90 -4.19
N HIS A 66 6.70 10.47 -4.66
CA HIS A 66 6.82 9.61 -5.85
C HIS A 66 6.37 8.17 -5.56
N ILE A 67 6.62 7.70 -4.35
CA ILE A 67 6.37 6.32 -3.93
C ILE A 67 5.57 6.35 -2.63
N ILE A 68 4.49 5.56 -2.57
CA ILE A 68 3.79 5.22 -1.33
C ILE A 68 3.97 3.73 -1.07
N THR A 69 4.44 3.38 0.13
CA THR A 69 4.53 2.00 0.61
C THR A 69 3.53 1.76 1.73
N PHE A 70 2.95 0.56 1.80
CA PHE A 70 2.08 0.20 2.91
C PHE A 70 1.94 -1.32 3.09
N GLY A 71 1.95 -1.75 4.36
CA GLY A 71 1.62 -3.09 4.80
C GLY A 71 0.33 -3.08 5.60
N SER A 72 -0.83 -3.15 4.94
CA SER A 72 -2.10 -3.13 5.67
C SER A 72 -2.33 -4.43 6.44
N PRO A 73 -2.87 -4.37 7.68
CA PRO A 73 -3.24 -5.59 8.41
C PRO A 73 -4.19 -6.46 7.60
N CYS A 74 -3.91 -7.78 7.57
CA CYS A 74 -4.69 -8.77 6.80
C CYS A 74 -6.12 -9.00 7.30
N GLN A 75 -6.45 -8.52 8.50
CA GLN A 75 -7.64 -8.95 9.26
C GLN A 75 -8.98 -8.56 8.63
N ASN A 76 -9.03 -7.76 7.58
CA ASN A 76 -10.28 -7.27 6.99
C ASN A 76 -10.32 -7.28 5.46
N LEU A 77 -9.47 -8.04 4.79
CA LEU A 77 -9.59 -8.21 3.34
C LEU A 77 -10.85 -9.00 2.96
N SER A 78 -11.31 -9.92 3.81
CA SER A 78 -12.52 -10.73 3.62
C SER A 78 -13.83 -9.93 3.47
N LEU A 79 -13.85 -8.67 3.89
CA LEU A 79 -15.00 -7.77 3.64
C LEU A 79 -15.08 -7.27 2.20
N ILE A 80 -14.03 -7.46 1.42
CA ILE A 80 -13.93 -7.03 0.02
C ILE A 80 -14.83 -7.89 -0.89
N GLY A 81 -14.95 -9.20 -0.60
CA GLY A 81 -15.67 -10.17 -1.44
C GLY A 81 -17.20 -10.18 -1.25
N ASN A 82 -17.71 -9.58 -0.20
CA ASN A 82 -19.14 -9.60 0.08
C ASN A 82 -19.82 -8.35 -0.50
N ARG A 83 -20.56 -8.52 -1.59
CA ARG A 83 -21.33 -7.46 -2.30
C ARG A 83 -22.40 -6.76 -1.44
N SER A 84 -22.52 -7.08 -0.17
CA SER A 84 -23.52 -6.54 0.76
C SER A 84 -23.17 -5.17 1.38
N GLY A 85 -22.39 -4.36 0.69
CA GLY A 85 -22.31 -2.96 1.06
C GLY A 85 -20.95 -2.29 0.82
N LEU A 86 -20.92 -1.38 -0.11
CA LEU A 86 -19.86 -0.38 -0.33
C LEU A 86 -19.42 0.35 0.96
N ALA A 87 -20.27 0.38 1.99
CA ALA A 87 -19.98 1.00 3.29
C ALA A 87 -19.03 0.16 4.16
N GLY A 88 -19.14 -1.18 4.15
CA GLY A 88 -18.27 -2.07 4.93
C GLY A 88 -16.88 -2.23 4.29
N ALA A 89 -16.81 -2.26 2.97
CA ALA A 89 -15.56 -2.34 2.22
C ALA A 89 -14.70 -1.07 2.43
N LYS A 90 -15.31 0.10 2.41
CA LYS A 90 -14.60 1.39 2.59
C LYS A 90 -14.00 1.59 3.99
N SER A 91 -14.39 0.79 4.98
CA SER A 91 -13.88 0.88 6.36
C SER A 91 -12.63 0.03 6.60
N SER A 92 -12.23 -0.85 5.67
CA SER A 92 -11.01 -1.63 5.86
C SER A 92 -9.77 -0.74 5.73
N LEU A 93 -8.73 -1.06 6.50
CA LEU A 93 -7.49 -0.28 6.52
C LEU A 93 -6.79 -0.27 5.16
N PHE A 94 -6.93 -1.32 4.35
CA PHE A 94 -6.48 -1.35 2.95
C PHE A 94 -7.11 -0.20 2.14
N TYR A 95 -8.43 -0.02 2.25
CA TYR A 95 -9.12 1.04 1.52
C TYR A 95 -8.77 2.44 2.01
N GLN A 96 -8.36 2.61 3.27
CA GLN A 96 -7.84 3.89 3.73
C GLN A 96 -6.52 4.24 3.03
N ALA A 97 -5.62 3.27 2.85
CA ALA A 97 -4.40 3.50 2.07
C ALA A 97 -4.73 3.81 0.61
N PHE A 98 -5.63 3.05 0.00
CA PHE A 98 -6.07 3.27 -1.37
C PHE A 98 -6.73 4.65 -1.55
N ARG A 99 -7.57 5.09 -0.62
CA ARG A 99 -8.18 6.43 -0.59
C ARG A 99 -7.11 7.53 -0.60
N ILE A 100 -6.10 7.43 0.26
CA ILE A 100 -5.01 8.42 0.32
C ILE A 100 -4.26 8.50 -1.01
N ILE A 101 -4.00 7.35 -1.65
CA ILE A 101 -3.37 7.29 -2.96
C ILE A 101 -4.23 8.01 -4.00
N GLN A 102 -5.53 7.75 -4.05
CA GLN A 102 -6.45 8.40 -4.99
C GLN A 102 -6.56 9.90 -4.73
N GLU A 103 -6.75 10.32 -3.48
CA GLU A 103 -6.80 11.73 -3.10
C GLU A 103 -5.53 12.50 -3.51
N MET A 104 -4.34 11.88 -3.35
CA MET A 104 -3.09 12.49 -3.81
C MET A 104 -3.02 12.58 -5.33
N ARG A 105 -3.45 11.53 -6.04
CA ARG A 105 -3.51 11.54 -7.51
C ARG A 105 -4.44 12.62 -8.03
N ASP A 106 -5.64 12.72 -7.46
CA ASP A 106 -6.62 13.75 -7.84
C ASP A 106 -6.08 15.17 -7.61
N ALA A 107 -5.42 15.39 -6.46
CA ALA A 107 -4.84 16.69 -6.11
C ALA A 107 -3.60 17.07 -6.94
N THR A 108 -3.02 16.13 -7.68
CA THR A 108 -1.79 16.34 -8.47
C THR A 108 -1.96 16.00 -9.96
N ASP A 109 -3.17 16.04 -10.48
CA ASP A 109 -3.47 15.70 -11.87
C ASP A 109 -2.88 14.35 -12.30
N ASN A 110 -2.99 13.36 -11.44
CA ASN A 110 -2.43 12.01 -11.59
C ASN A 110 -0.90 11.91 -11.65
N LEU A 111 -0.17 12.93 -11.22
CA LEU A 111 1.29 12.93 -11.25
C LEU A 111 1.89 12.12 -10.08
N TYR A 112 1.28 12.19 -8.88
CA TYR A 112 1.76 11.53 -7.66
C TYR A 112 0.67 10.72 -6.95
N PRO A 113 1.02 9.59 -6.32
CA PRO A 113 2.29 8.89 -6.47
C PRO A 113 2.41 8.23 -7.85
N ALA A 114 3.65 8.08 -8.33
CA ALA A 114 3.95 7.31 -9.54
C ALA A 114 3.96 5.80 -9.28
N ILE A 115 4.31 5.40 -8.05
CA ILE A 115 4.40 3.99 -7.63
C ILE A 115 3.71 3.82 -6.27
N ALA A 116 2.88 2.78 -6.16
CA ALA A 116 2.37 2.29 -4.90
C ALA A 116 2.85 0.85 -4.68
N VAL A 117 3.37 0.56 -3.48
CA VAL A 117 3.86 -0.77 -3.11
C VAL A 117 3.05 -1.29 -1.92
N TRP A 118 2.27 -2.32 -2.15
CA TRP A 118 1.56 -3.04 -1.10
C TRP A 118 2.33 -4.29 -0.69
N GLU A 119 2.68 -4.39 0.58
CA GLU A 119 3.29 -5.58 1.17
C GLU A 119 2.25 -6.35 1.98
N ASN A 120 2.29 -7.69 1.89
CA ASN A 120 1.43 -8.53 2.71
C ASN A 120 2.01 -9.94 2.85
N VAL A 121 1.47 -10.70 3.81
CA VAL A 121 1.85 -12.11 4.01
C VAL A 121 1.33 -12.99 2.86
N MET A 122 1.98 -14.13 2.64
CA MET A 122 1.63 -15.10 1.59
C MET A 122 0.15 -15.54 1.68
N GLY A 123 -0.44 -15.56 2.88
CA GLY A 123 -1.85 -15.88 3.09
C GLY A 123 -2.82 -15.01 2.31
N ALA A 124 -2.44 -13.79 1.93
CA ALA A 124 -3.26 -12.89 1.12
C ALA A 124 -3.68 -13.51 -0.24
N PHE A 125 -2.88 -14.44 -0.79
CA PHE A 125 -3.23 -15.15 -2.01
C PHE A 125 -4.35 -16.17 -1.86
N SER A 126 -4.65 -16.62 -0.63
CA SER A 126 -5.57 -17.74 -0.37
C SER A 126 -6.81 -17.35 0.44
N THR A 127 -6.84 -16.18 1.07
CA THR A 127 -7.97 -15.73 1.88
C THR A 127 -9.26 -15.62 1.05
N ASN A 128 -10.39 -15.94 1.67
CA ASN A 128 -11.74 -15.85 1.09
C ASN A 128 -11.79 -16.50 -0.32
N ASP A 129 -11.39 -17.77 -0.41
CA ASP A 129 -11.32 -18.52 -1.66
C ASP A 129 -10.54 -17.76 -2.77
N ARG A 130 -9.50 -17.04 -2.40
CA ARG A 130 -8.63 -16.22 -3.28
C ARG A 130 -9.28 -14.97 -3.84
N MET A 131 -10.50 -14.66 -3.40
CA MET A 131 -11.25 -13.50 -3.89
C MET A 131 -10.71 -12.19 -3.33
N ASP A 132 -10.08 -12.21 -2.16
CA ASP A 132 -9.51 -11.00 -1.55
C ASP A 132 -8.36 -10.45 -2.41
N PHE A 133 -7.45 -11.31 -2.88
CA PHE A 133 -6.36 -10.86 -3.75
C PHE A 133 -6.87 -10.40 -5.12
N ARG A 134 -7.89 -11.06 -5.66
CA ARG A 134 -8.60 -10.59 -6.87
C ARG A 134 -9.12 -9.17 -6.69
N ALA A 135 -9.79 -8.91 -5.57
CA ALA A 135 -10.36 -7.60 -5.27
C ALA A 135 -9.26 -6.52 -5.13
N VAL A 136 -8.12 -6.84 -4.51
CA VAL A 136 -6.95 -5.96 -4.43
C VAL A 136 -6.43 -5.63 -5.83
N LEU A 137 -6.23 -6.63 -6.69
CA LEU A 137 -5.77 -6.42 -8.06
C LEU A 137 -6.76 -5.55 -8.85
N SER A 138 -8.06 -5.82 -8.71
CA SER A 138 -9.11 -5.05 -9.40
C SER A 138 -9.18 -3.61 -8.91
N ALA A 139 -8.99 -3.38 -7.60
CA ALA A 139 -8.96 -2.03 -7.03
C ALA A 139 -7.78 -1.22 -7.60
N PHE A 140 -6.57 -1.80 -7.64
CA PHE A 140 -5.40 -1.11 -8.15
C PHE A 140 -5.40 -0.88 -9.66
N SER A 141 -5.91 -1.84 -10.45
CA SER A 141 -5.90 -1.73 -11.91
C SER A 141 -7.12 -0.99 -12.49
N ASP A 142 -8.07 -0.60 -11.63
CA ASP A 142 -9.37 -0.03 -12.02
C ASP A 142 -10.07 -0.85 -13.10
N THR A 143 -9.95 -2.19 -13.03
CA THR A 143 -10.57 -3.12 -13.98
C THR A 143 -10.99 -4.41 -13.27
N GLU A 144 -11.96 -5.11 -13.85
CA GLU A 144 -12.34 -6.41 -13.32
C GLU A 144 -11.31 -7.47 -13.71
N VAL A 145 -10.56 -7.99 -12.71
CA VAL A 145 -9.54 -9.01 -12.91
C VAL A 145 -10.18 -10.39 -12.83
N PRO A 146 -10.14 -11.23 -13.89
CA PRO A 146 -10.68 -12.59 -13.84
C PRO A 146 -9.82 -13.49 -12.94
N MET A 147 -10.44 -14.52 -12.37
CA MET A 147 -9.67 -15.57 -11.69
C MET A 147 -8.82 -16.33 -12.73
N PRO A 148 -7.59 -16.71 -12.36
CA PRO A 148 -6.78 -17.56 -13.25
C PRO A 148 -7.49 -18.88 -13.58
N PRO A 149 -7.36 -19.43 -14.80
CA PRO A 149 -7.97 -20.71 -15.18
C PRO A 149 -7.60 -21.88 -14.26
N SER A 150 -6.43 -21.84 -13.64
CA SER A 150 -5.97 -22.80 -12.63
C SER A 150 -6.70 -22.69 -11.29
N GLY A 151 -7.50 -21.65 -11.08
CA GLY A 151 -8.10 -21.30 -9.81
C GLY A 151 -7.09 -20.86 -8.74
N LYS A 152 -5.81 -20.64 -9.08
CA LYS A 152 -4.76 -20.24 -8.15
C LYS A 152 -3.93 -19.10 -8.71
N TRP A 153 -3.58 -18.13 -7.85
CA TRP A 153 -2.65 -17.07 -8.18
C TRP A 153 -1.22 -17.64 -8.27
N GLY A 154 -0.50 -17.24 -9.30
CA GLY A 154 0.92 -17.57 -9.41
C GLY A 154 1.75 -16.74 -8.42
N ASN A 155 2.98 -17.21 -8.13
CA ASN A 155 3.93 -16.50 -7.28
C ASN A 155 4.40 -15.16 -7.87
N ALA A 156 4.19 -14.94 -9.14
CA ALA A 156 4.40 -13.66 -9.83
C ALA A 156 3.38 -13.52 -10.94
N GLY A 157 3.04 -12.29 -11.28
CA GLY A 157 2.13 -11.99 -12.37
C GLY A 157 1.95 -10.50 -12.59
N MET A 158 1.10 -10.17 -13.57
CA MET A 158 0.84 -8.79 -13.95
C MET A 158 -0.59 -8.66 -14.49
N VAL A 159 -1.22 -7.53 -14.16
CA VAL A 159 -2.44 -7.04 -14.81
C VAL A 159 -2.04 -5.85 -15.69
N ARG A 160 -2.34 -5.94 -16.97
CA ARG A 160 -2.11 -4.87 -17.96
C ARG A 160 -3.42 -4.42 -18.61
N GLY A 161 -3.44 -3.19 -19.07
CA GLY A 161 -4.61 -2.61 -19.74
C GLY A 161 -5.52 -1.80 -18.86
N GLY A 162 -5.26 -1.78 -17.55
CA GLY A 162 -5.78 -0.80 -16.61
C GLY A 162 -4.82 0.41 -16.50
N THR A 163 -5.20 1.36 -15.70
CA THR A 163 -4.35 2.49 -15.31
C THR A 163 -4.40 2.65 -13.82
N PRO A 164 -3.37 2.24 -13.09
CA PRO A 164 -2.03 1.79 -13.51
C PRO A 164 -1.91 0.31 -13.89
N ASP A 165 -0.79 -0.09 -14.49
CA ASP A 165 -0.36 -1.49 -14.54
C ASP A 165 -0.07 -2.00 -13.12
N VAL A 166 -0.48 -3.22 -12.82
CA VAL A 166 -0.25 -3.86 -11.51
C VAL A 166 0.60 -5.11 -11.70
N CYS A 167 1.66 -5.24 -10.93
CA CYS A 167 2.46 -6.47 -10.88
C CYS A 167 2.62 -6.96 -9.45
N TRP A 168 2.78 -8.27 -9.28
CA TRP A 168 3.05 -8.87 -7.97
C TRP A 168 4.13 -9.93 -8.03
N ARG A 169 4.77 -10.15 -6.90
CA ARG A 169 5.76 -11.20 -6.72
C ARG A 169 5.75 -11.68 -5.27
N LEU A 170 5.72 -13.01 -5.08
CA LEU A 170 6.02 -13.63 -3.80
C LEU A 170 7.52 -13.51 -3.54
N MET A 171 7.87 -12.93 -2.40
CA MET A 171 9.26 -12.81 -1.94
C MET A 171 9.36 -13.49 -0.56
N ASP A 172 10.37 -14.32 -0.39
CA ASP A 172 10.64 -14.97 0.87
C ASP A 172 11.94 -14.40 1.44
N ALA A 173 11.85 -13.75 2.59
CA ALA A 173 12.95 -13.02 3.21
C ALA A 173 14.18 -13.91 3.50
N GLN A 174 13.98 -15.21 3.73
CA GLN A 174 15.09 -16.15 3.99
C GLN A 174 16.12 -16.23 2.85
N TYR A 175 15.74 -15.85 1.61
CA TYR A 175 16.63 -15.88 0.45
C TYR A 175 17.28 -14.52 0.15
N TRP A 176 17.07 -13.50 0.99
CA TRP A 176 17.53 -12.13 0.77
C TRP A 176 18.41 -11.58 1.90
N ALA A 177 18.93 -12.47 2.74
CA ALA A 177 19.83 -12.13 3.84
C ALA A 177 21.27 -11.90 3.36
#